data_f533c6b3f625aad44a2dae473c9c6593
#
_entry.id   f533c6b3f625aad44a2dae473c9c6593
#
_cell.length_a   1.000
_cell.length_b   1.000
_cell.length_c   1.000
_cell.angle_alpha   90.00
_cell.angle_beta   90.00
_cell.angle_gamma   90.00
#
_symmetry.space_group_name_H-M   'P 1'
#
loop_
_entity.id
_entity.type
_entity.pdbx_description
1 polymer ?
#
loop_
_entity_poly.entity_id
_entity_poly.type
_entity_poly.pdbx_seq_one_letter_code
_entity_poly.pdbx_strand_id
1 'polypeptide(L)'
;MERQMTLAEINDELGAARTNKKEFLEKLEAIIPWETFLELIQPSYYKGELGNKPYPLELMLRIFILQNVYNLADMAVMNEVIDSRAFSNFCGINSPSEVPDGDTIGRFRNILTRNGLQEKIFAAVVKILMERKLILKKGTIVDSTFIESPSSTKNREKKRDPEAHSAKKGNTWHFGYKAHIGVDEESGLVHTVKATPANEHDVTIMSELLHGEEERAYGDSGYIGANKRPEAIKKNKNGKKIKYLINRRPSSIKKLSKSGQYAAKKKEHQKLSVRCKVEHVFAVIKNIFRYRKTRYRGLRKQTAKLNIMFALANLYLAARKSLTV
;
A
#
# COMPACT_ATOMS: atom_id res chain seq x y z
N MET A 1 40.15 -13.58 -35.20
CA MET A 1 38.75 -13.51 -35.70
C MET A 1 37.84 -13.44 -34.48
N GLU A 2 37.19 -12.32 -34.29
CA GLU A 2 36.13 -12.24 -33.28
C GLU A 2 34.98 -13.17 -33.70
N ARG A 3 34.60 -14.09 -32.86
CA ARG A 3 33.48 -15.02 -33.08
C ARG A 3 32.18 -14.21 -33.12
N GLN A 4 31.51 -14.19 -34.25
CA GLN A 4 30.22 -13.56 -34.41
C GLN A 4 29.18 -14.38 -33.62
N MET A 5 28.56 -13.77 -32.62
CA MET A 5 27.54 -14.42 -31.81
C MET A 5 26.27 -14.65 -32.62
N THR A 6 25.63 -15.78 -32.41
CA THR A 6 24.30 -16.06 -32.95
C THR A 6 23.23 -15.25 -32.19
N LEU A 7 22.08 -15.04 -32.81
CA LEU A 7 20.93 -14.39 -32.16
C LEU A 7 20.48 -15.13 -30.88
N ALA A 8 20.61 -16.47 -30.85
CA ALA A 8 20.31 -17.27 -29.67
C ALA A 8 21.31 -16.98 -28.53
N GLU A 9 22.63 -16.98 -28.82
CA GLU A 9 23.66 -16.66 -27.83
C GLU A 9 23.51 -15.24 -27.27
N ILE A 10 23.21 -14.25 -28.12
CA ILE A 10 22.91 -12.87 -27.68
C ILE A 10 21.67 -12.84 -26.76
N ASN A 11 20.64 -13.60 -27.13
CA ASN A 11 19.41 -13.67 -26.35
C ASN A 11 19.66 -14.30 -24.98
N ASP A 12 20.49 -15.34 -24.92
CA ASP A 12 20.84 -16.03 -23.65
C ASP A 12 21.73 -15.14 -22.78
N GLU A 13 22.71 -14.44 -23.33
CA GLU A 13 23.52 -13.47 -22.57
C GLU A 13 22.69 -12.32 -22.01
N LEU A 14 21.77 -11.73 -22.79
CA LEU A 14 20.86 -10.71 -22.34
C LEU A 14 19.87 -11.25 -21.31
N GLY A 15 19.48 -12.52 -21.42
CA GLY A 15 18.66 -13.24 -20.44
C GLY A 15 19.40 -13.48 -19.13
N ALA A 16 20.71 -13.76 -19.19
CA ALA A 16 21.57 -13.98 -18.02
C ALA A 16 21.97 -12.69 -17.30
N ALA A 17 21.92 -11.52 -17.99
CA ALA A 17 22.28 -10.23 -17.41
C ALA A 17 21.41 -9.91 -16.18
N ARG A 18 22.05 -9.68 -15.03
CA ARG A 18 21.39 -9.29 -13.78
C ARG A 18 21.23 -7.78 -13.70
N THR A 19 19.99 -7.34 -13.51
CA THR A 19 19.65 -5.94 -13.24
C THR A 19 18.84 -5.82 -11.95
N ASN A 20 18.93 -4.68 -11.27
CA ASN A 20 18.14 -4.42 -10.09
C ASN A 20 16.62 -4.61 -10.33
N LYS A 21 16.15 -4.30 -11.56
CA LYS A 21 14.75 -4.50 -11.97
C LYS A 21 14.40 -5.99 -12.00
N LYS A 22 15.25 -6.82 -12.61
CA LYS A 22 15.06 -8.28 -12.69
C LYS A 22 15.05 -8.91 -11.31
N GLU A 23 16.05 -8.62 -10.47
CA GLU A 23 16.13 -9.13 -9.09
C GLU A 23 14.93 -8.73 -8.24
N PHE A 24 14.43 -7.50 -8.42
CA PHE A 24 13.24 -7.05 -7.71
C PHE A 24 11.98 -7.81 -8.15
N LEU A 25 11.82 -8.09 -9.44
CA LEU A 25 10.70 -8.86 -9.98
C LEU A 25 10.79 -10.35 -9.59
N GLU A 26 11.96 -10.95 -9.57
CA GLU A 26 12.20 -12.32 -9.07
C GLU A 26 11.78 -12.43 -7.59
N LYS A 27 12.12 -11.44 -6.77
CA LYS A 27 11.67 -11.38 -5.37
C LYS A 27 10.15 -11.27 -5.27
N LEU A 28 9.52 -10.44 -6.11
CA LEU A 28 8.05 -10.32 -6.14
C LEU A 28 7.40 -11.64 -6.55
N GLU A 29 7.94 -12.32 -7.57
CA GLU A 29 7.48 -13.62 -8.02
C GLU A 29 7.42 -14.62 -6.86
N ALA A 30 8.49 -14.69 -6.06
CA ALA A 30 8.62 -15.63 -4.97
C ALA A 30 7.71 -15.34 -3.76
N ILE A 31 7.32 -14.08 -3.54
CA ILE A 31 6.59 -13.68 -2.33
C ILE A 31 5.07 -13.54 -2.53
N ILE A 32 4.63 -13.40 -3.79
CA ILE A 32 3.20 -13.21 -4.09
C ILE A 32 2.49 -14.56 -4.04
N PRO A 33 1.40 -14.69 -3.25
CA PRO A 33 0.58 -15.90 -3.22
C PRO A 33 -0.37 -15.95 -4.44
N TRP A 34 0.18 -16.28 -5.61
CA TRP A 34 -0.50 -16.23 -6.90
C TRP A 34 -1.82 -16.98 -6.90
N GLU A 35 -1.84 -18.23 -6.44
CA GLU A 35 -3.04 -19.07 -6.39
C GLU A 35 -4.16 -18.41 -5.60
N THR A 36 -3.85 -17.90 -4.38
CA THR A 36 -4.84 -17.20 -3.55
C THR A 36 -5.43 -15.98 -4.27
N PHE A 37 -4.59 -15.22 -4.98
CA PHE A 37 -5.08 -14.03 -5.70
C PHE A 37 -5.93 -14.42 -6.91
N LEU A 38 -5.51 -15.45 -7.65
CA LEU A 38 -6.27 -15.96 -8.80
C LEU A 38 -7.63 -16.51 -8.37
N GLU A 39 -7.70 -17.31 -7.32
CA GLU A 39 -8.95 -17.84 -6.75
C GLU A 39 -9.93 -16.73 -6.33
N LEU A 40 -9.42 -15.65 -5.73
CA LEU A 40 -10.27 -14.51 -5.33
C LEU A 40 -10.85 -13.75 -6.54
N ILE A 41 -10.10 -13.68 -7.65
CA ILE A 41 -10.48 -12.88 -8.82
C ILE A 41 -11.33 -13.70 -9.80
N GLN A 42 -11.03 -14.98 -9.96
CA GLN A 42 -11.64 -15.88 -10.95
C GLN A 42 -13.17 -15.80 -11.04
N PRO A 43 -13.94 -15.76 -9.91
CA PRO A 43 -15.41 -15.68 -9.99
C PRO A 43 -15.95 -14.40 -10.63
N SER A 44 -15.14 -13.33 -10.62
CA SER A 44 -15.51 -12.01 -11.17
C SER A 44 -14.90 -11.75 -12.54
N TYR A 45 -14.08 -12.66 -13.04
CA TYR A 45 -13.44 -12.53 -14.33
C TYR A 45 -14.30 -13.14 -15.46
N TYR A 46 -14.12 -12.65 -16.69
CA TYR A 46 -14.90 -13.09 -17.85
C TYR A 46 -14.74 -14.58 -18.14
N LYS A 47 -15.85 -15.26 -18.42
CA LYS A 47 -15.84 -16.68 -18.78
C LYS A 47 -15.58 -16.95 -20.26
N GLY A 48 -15.63 -15.94 -21.13
CA GLY A 48 -15.36 -16.07 -22.56
C GLY A 48 -16.45 -16.79 -23.35
N GLU A 49 -17.69 -16.75 -22.86
CA GLU A 49 -18.85 -17.44 -23.51
C GLU A 49 -19.32 -16.73 -24.78
N LEU A 50 -19.11 -15.43 -24.90
CA LEU A 50 -19.48 -14.59 -26.04
C LEU A 50 -18.37 -13.60 -26.41
N GLY A 51 -18.13 -13.39 -27.70
CA GLY A 51 -17.17 -12.44 -28.23
C GLY A 51 -15.71 -12.93 -28.24
N ASN A 52 -14.76 -12.00 -28.21
CA ASN A 52 -13.34 -12.31 -28.19
C ASN A 52 -12.95 -13.01 -26.88
N LYS A 53 -12.09 -14.03 -26.97
CA LYS A 53 -11.55 -14.70 -25.79
C LYS A 53 -10.84 -13.71 -24.88
N PRO A 54 -11.10 -13.73 -23.56
CA PRO A 54 -10.39 -12.91 -22.61
C PRO A 54 -8.91 -13.32 -22.53
N TYR A 55 -8.04 -12.37 -22.22
CA TYR A 55 -6.66 -12.68 -21.89
C TYR A 55 -6.59 -13.61 -20.66
N PRO A 56 -5.55 -14.46 -20.52
CA PRO A 56 -5.36 -15.27 -19.33
C PRO A 56 -5.40 -14.43 -18.05
N LEU A 57 -6.15 -14.87 -17.05
CA LEU A 57 -6.29 -14.13 -15.80
C LEU A 57 -4.95 -13.87 -15.11
N GLU A 58 -4.05 -14.85 -15.14
CA GLU A 58 -2.71 -14.72 -14.56
C GLU A 58 -1.91 -13.60 -15.24
N LEU A 59 -1.93 -13.51 -16.57
CA LEU A 59 -1.30 -12.44 -17.31
C LEU A 59 -1.84 -11.07 -16.88
N MET A 60 -3.17 -10.93 -16.79
CA MET A 60 -3.80 -9.68 -16.37
C MET A 60 -3.44 -9.30 -14.93
N LEU A 61 -3.34 -10.28 -14.04
CA LEU A 61 -2.91 -10.08 -12.65
C LEU A 61 -1.44 -9.65 -12.58
N ARG A 62 -0.55 -10.27 -13.35
CA ARG A 62 0.88 -9.93 -13.42
C ARG A 62 1.07 -8.49 -13.89
N ILE A 63 0.39 -8.09 -14.97
CA ILE A 63 0.39 -6.69 -15.46
C ILE A 63 -0.16 -5.73 -14.40
N PHE A 64 -1.25 -6.10 -13.71
CA PHE A 64 -1.83 -5.28 -12.65
C PHE A 64 -0.87 -5.09 -11.47
N ILE A 65 -0.11 -6.10 -11.09
CA ILE A 65 0.93 -5.99 -10.05
C ILE A 65 2.05 -5.04 -10.50
N LEU A 66 2.57 -5.19 -11.71
CA LEU A 66 3.55 -4.24 -12.28
C LEU A 66 3.03 -2.81 -12.26
N GLN A 67 1.79 -2.61 -12.70
CA GLN A 67 1.13 -1.30 -12.69
C GLN A 67 1.11 -0.68 -11.29
N ASN A 68 0.90 -1.48 -10.25
CA ASN A 68 0.85 -0.99 -8.87
C ASN A 68 2.23 -0.74 -8.29
N VAL A 69 3.18 -1.65 -8.46
CA VAL A 69 4.53 -1.58 -7.89
C VAL A 69 5.36 -0.46 -8.52
N TYR A 70 5.20 -0.24 -9.83
CA TYR A 70 5.89 0.84 -10.56
C TYR A 70 5.05 2.10 -10.71
N ASN A 71 3.83 2.11 -10.18
CA ASN A 71 2.89 3.23 -10.25
C ASN A 71 2.70 3.73 -11.69
N LEU A 72 2.41 2.83 -12.63
CA LEU A 72 2.22 3.14 -14.05
C LEU A 72 0.75 3.41 -14.38
N ALA A 73 0.49 4.23 -15.40
CA ALA A 73 -0.83 4.35 -16.02
C ALA A 73 -1.13 3.15 -16.93
N ASP A 74 -2.38 2.97 -17.32
CA ASP A 74 -2.82 1.82 -18.14
C ASP A 74 -2.00 1.70 -19.45
N MET A 75 -1.86 2.78 -20.22
CA MET A 75 -1.02 2.81 -21.43
C MET A 75 0.47 2.68 -21.13
N ALA A 76 0.93 3.25 -20.01
CA ALA A 76 2.35 3.22 -19.67
C ALA A 76 2.81 1.81 -19.27
N VAL A 77 1.98 1.02 -18.56
CA VAL A 77 2.35 -0.35 -18.23
C VAL A 77 2.36 -1.24 -19.49
N MET A 78 1.44 -1.01 -20.42
CA MET A 78 1.44 -1.69 -21.73
C MET A 78 2.77 -1.44 -22.45
N ASN A 79 3.17 -0.18 -22.62
CA ASN A 79 4.42 0.17 -23.30
C ASN A 79 5.63 -0.43 -22.57
N GLU A 80 5.70 -0.34 -21.25
CA GLU A 80 6.80 -0.92 -20.46
C GLU A 80 6.86 -2.45 -20.58
N VAL A 81 5.72 -3.14 -20.71
CA VAL A 81 5.72 -4.61 -20.95
C VAL A 81 6.24 -4.94 -22.34
N ILE A 82 6.02 -4.10 -23.33
CA ILE A 82 6.57 -4.27 -24.69
C ILE A 82 8.08 -3.98 -24.71
N ASP A 83 8.51 -2.87 -24.11
CA ASP A 83 9.86 -2.35 -24.24
C ASP A 83 10.86 -3.01 -23.27
N SER A 84 10.39 -3.49 -22.10
CA SER A 84 11.25 -4.03 -21.05
C SER A 84 11.23 -5.55 -21.01
N ARG A 85 12.32 -6.20 -21.41
CA ARG A 85 12.51 -7.64 -21.30
C ARG A 85 12.19 -8.18 -19.88
N ALA A 86 12.57 -7.46 -18.83
CA ALA A 86 12.27 -7.89 -17.47
C ALA A 86 10.77 -7.91 -17.18
N PHE A 87 9.99 -6.99 -17.76
CA PHE A 87 8.54 -6.96 -17.63
C PHE A 87 7.86 -8.03 -18.47
N SER A 88 8.32 -8.22 -19.74
CA SER A 88 7.82 -9.30 -20.60
C SER A 88 8.03 -10.66 -19.95
N ASN A 89 9.24 -10.93 -19.44
CA ASN A 89 9.57 -12.18 -18.75
C ASN A 89 8.70 -12.40 -17.50
N PHE A 90 8.52 -11.34 -16.66
CA PHE A 90 7.66 -11.43 -15.49
C PHE A 90 6.19 -11.72 -15.85
N CYS A 91 5.73 -11.24 -17.01
CA CYS A 91 4.38 -11.50 -17.52
C CYS A 91 4.26 -12.80 -18.31
N GLY A 92 5.37 -13.49 -18.62
CA GLY A 92 5.38 -14.69 -19.47
C GLY A 92 5.04 -14.38 -20.92
N ILE A 93 5.38 -13.18 -21.42
CA ILE A 93 5.09 -12.71 -22.78
C ILE A 93 6.31 -12.89 -23.66
N ASN A 94 6.10 -13.51 -24.81
CA ASN A 94 7.15 -13.76 -25.81
C ASN A 94 7.03 -12.84 -27.04
N SER A 95 5.84 -12.32 -27.31
CA SER A 95 5.57 -11.44 -28.47
C SER A 95 4.79 -10.19 -28.06
N PRO A 96 5.08 -9.03 -28.66
CA PRO A 96 4.30 -7.80 -28.45
C PRO A 96 2.79 -7.97 -28.74
N SER A 97 2.41 -8.89 -29.62
CA SER A 97 1.01 -9.19 -29.95
C SER A 97 0.20 -9.83 -28.81
N GLU A 98 0.90 -10.39 -27.82
CA GLU A 98 0.28 -10.98 -26.62
C GLU A 98 -0.04 -9.93 -25.54
N VAL A 99 0.45 -8.70 -25.70
CA VAL A 99 0.28 -7.64 -24.70
C VAL A 99 -1.13 -7.04 -24.81
N PRO A 100 -1.92 -7.04 -23.73
CA PRO A 100 -3.23 -6.39 -23.72
C PRO A 100 -3.11 -4.88 -23.93
N ASP A 101 -4.05 -4.29 -24.68
CA ASP A 101 -4.14 -2.85 -24.83
C ASP A 101 -4.48 -2.13 -23.51
N GLY A 102 -4.21 -0.82 -23.45
CA GLY A 102 -4.42 -0.02 -22.24
C GLY A 102 -5.88 0.02 -21.77
N ASP A 103 -6.84 -0.06 -22.70
CA ASP A 103 -8.26 -0.08 -22.36
C ASP A 103 -8.67 -1.41 -21.71
N THR A 104 -8.13 -2.53 -22.19
CA THR A 104 -8.31 -3.86 -21.60
C THR A 104 -7.72 -3.91 -20.19
N ILE A 105 -6.51 -3.36 -19.99
CA ILE A 105 -5.88 -3.22 -18.66
C ILE A 105 -6.76 -2.35 -17.75
N GLY A 106 -7.26 -1.23 -18.26
CA GLY A 106 -8.17 -0.35 -17.53
C GLY A 106 -9.50 -1.02 -17.15
N ARG A 107 -10.09 -1.83 -18.04
CA ARG A 107 -11.30 -2.63 -17.76
C ARG A 107 -11.04 -3.64 -16.66
N PHE A 108 -9.94 -4.39 -16.72
CA PHE A 108 -9.57 -5.34 -15.66
C PHE A 108 -9.45 -4.65 -14.29
N ARG A 109 -8.71 -3.57 -14.19
CA ARG A 109 -8.62 -2.77 -12.96
C ARG A 109 -9.99 -2.31 -12.45
N ASN A 110 -10.89 -1.91 -13.36
CA ASN A 110 -12.25 -1.49 -12.99
C ASN A 110 -13.11 -2.67 -12.49
N ILE A 111 -12.95 -3.87 -13.04
CA ILE A 111 -13.60 -5.10 -12.54
C ILE A 111 -13.15 -5.35 -11.09
N LEU A 112 -11.84 -5.32 -10.82
CA LEU A 112 -11.31 -5.50 -9.48
C LEU A 112 -11.91 -4.47 -8.50
N THR A 113 -11.94 -3.20 -8.89
CA THR A 113 -12.44 -2.11 -8.04
C THR A 113 -13.96 -2.20 -7.81
N ARG A 114 -14.75 -2.58 -8.83
CA ARG A 114 -16.20 -2.73 -8.69
C ARG A 114 -16.61 -3.88 -7.78
N ASN A 115 -15.80 -4.92 -7.70
CA ASN A 115 -16.06 -6.11 -6.89
C ASN A 115 -15.34 -6.10 -5.54
N GLY A 116 -14.63 -5.01 -5.18
CA GLY A 116 -13.88 -4.88 -3.92
C GLY A 116 -12.78 -5.94 -3.78
N LEU A 117 -12.16 -6.35 -4.89
CA LEU A 117 -11.19 -7.46 -4.89
C LEU A 117 -9.84 -7.04 -4.32
N GLN A 118 -9.46 -5.77 -4.43
CA GLN A 118 -8.23 -5.26 -3.81
C GLN A 118 -8.30 -5.33 -2.29
N GLU A 119 -9.45 -5.03 -1.71
CA GLU A 119 -9.73 -5.16 -0.27
C GLU A 119 -9.70 -6.62 0.17
N LYS A 120 -10.28 -7.54 -0.62
CA LYS A 120 -10.23 -8.98 -0.36
C LYS A 120 -8.80 -9.52 -0.45
N ILE A 121 -8.00 -9.08 -1.43
CA ILE A 121 -6.58 -9.42 -1.56
C ILE A 121 -5.81 -8.93 -0.33
N PHE A 122 -6.02 -7.70 0.11
CA PHE A 122 -5.39 -7.18 1.32
C PHE A 122 -5.74 -8.02 2.55
N ALA A 123 -7.02 -8.34 2.73
CA ALA A 123 -7.48 -9.18 3.83
C ALA A 123 -6.86 -10.59 3.79
N ALA A 124 -6.73 -11.20 2.61
CA ALA A 124 -6.09 -12.50 2.43
C ALA A 124 -4.60 -12.45 2.80
N VAL A 125 -3.87 -11.41 2.37
CA VAL A 125 -2.47 -11.22 2.76
C VAL A 125 -2.33 -11.05 4.28
N VAL A 126 -3.17 -10.23 4.91
CA VAL A 126 -3.16 -10.07 6.37
C VAL A 126 -3.41 -11.41 7.07
N LYS A 127 -4.39 -12.21 6.58
CA LYS A 127 -4.67 -13.54 7.11
C LYS A 127 -3.45 -14.47 7.02
N ILE A 128 -2.79 -14.55 5.87
CA ILE A 128 -1.55 -15.35 5.67
C ILE A 128 -0.47 -14.92 6.67
N LEU A 129 -0.28 -13.61 6.85
CA LEU A 129 0.73 -13.08 7.78
C LEU A 129 0.40 -13.36 9.26
N MET A 130 -0.88 -13.41 9.61
CA MET A 130 -1.34 -13.83 10.95
C MET A 130 -1.10 -15.33 11.18
N GLU A 131 -1.42 -16.17 10.22
CA GLU A 131 -1.18 -17.62 10.29
C GLU A 131 0.32 -17.93 10.44
N ARG A 132 1.18 -17.15 9.79
CA ARG A 132 2.64 -17.19 9.95
C ARG A 132 3.16 -16.53 11.22
N LYS A 133 2.27 -16.04 12.11
CA LYS A 133 2.61 -15.33 13.36
C LYS A 133 3.48 -14.08 13.16
N LEU A 134 3.38 -13.45 12.00
CA LEU A 134 4.06 -12.19 11.71
C LEU A 134 3.24 -10.96 12.13
N ILE A 135 1.93 -11.08 12.25
CA ILE A 135 1.03 -10.07 12.83
C ILE A 135 0.45 -10.67 14.12
N LEU A 136 0.80 -10.07 15.26
CA LEU A 136 0.47 -10.61 16.58
C LEU A 136 -0.74 -9.97 17.24
N LYS A 137 -1.22 -8.85 16.74
CA LYS A 137 -2.40 -8.10 17.23
C LYS A 137 -2.36 -7.66 18.71
N LYS A 138 -1.18 -7.59 19.34
CA LYS A 138 -1.03 -7.14 20.74
C LYS A 138 -1.18 -5.64 20.90
N GLY A 139 -0.75 -4.89 19.93
CA GLY A 139 -0.87 -3.44 19.89
C GLY A 139 -0.83 -2.90 18.47
N THR A 140 -1.42 -1.72 18.28
CA THR A 140 -1.55 -1.06 17.00
C THR A 140 -0.88 0.31 17.03
N ILE A 141 -0.06 0.59 16.03
CA ILE A 141 0.44 1.92 15.72
C ILE A 141 -0.47 2.51 14.65
N VAL A 142 -1.05 3.68 14.91
CA VAL A 142 -1.86 4.41 13.92
C VAL A 142 -1.09 5.61 13.40
N ASP A 143 -1.16 5.81 12.10
CA ASP A 143 -0.59 6.98 11.45
C ASP A 143 -1.27 7.25 10.11
N SER A 144 -1.04 8.44 9.54
CA SER A 144 -1.59 8.83 8.26
C SER A 144 -0.55 9.51 7.37
N THR A 145 -0.77 9.43 6.07
CA THR A 145 0.08 10.13 5.12
C THR A 145 -0.75 10.73 3.98
N PHE A 146 -0.33 11.91 3.51
CA PHE A 146 -0.96 12.55 2.35
C PHE A 146 -0.57 11.84 1.05
N ILE A 147 -1.59 11.66 0.18
CA ILE A 147 -1.46 11.28 -1.21
C ILE A 147 -2.03 12.43 -2.02
N GLU A 148 -1.18 13.15 -2.72
CA GLU A 148 -1.57 14.34 -3.45
C GLU A 148 -2.42 14.01 -4.67
N SER A 149 -3.38 14.86 -5.01
CA SER A 149 -4.16 14.79 -6.25
C SER A 149 -3.80 15.96 -7.16
N PRO A 150 -3.94 15.80 -8.48
CA PRO A 150 -3.76 16.91 -9.40
C PRO A 150 -4.70 18.07 -9.05
N SER A 151 -4.13 19.23 -8.74
CA SER A 151 -4.89 20.44 -8.42
C SER A 151 -5.29 21.26 -9.67
N SER A 152 -4.75 20.90 -10.84
CA SER A 152 -5.03 21.59 -12.12
C SER A 152 -6.45 21.32 -12.59
N THR A 153 -7.08 22.36 -13.11
CA THR A 153 -8.37 22.31 -13.82
C THR A 153 -8.23 22.25 -15.35
N LYS A 154 -6.98 22.12 -15.86
CA LYS A 154 -6.68 21.99 -17.30
C LYS A 154 -6.97 20.57 -17.82
N ASN A 155 -8.13 20.04 -17.52
CA ASN A 155 -8.61 18.74 -18.01
C ASN A 155 -9.91 18.95 -18.79
N ARG A 156 -10.38 17.92 -19.51
CA ARG A 156 -11.60 17.98 -20.34
C ARG A 156 -12.82 18.51 -19.58
N GLU A 157 -12.97 18.16 -18.31
CA GLU A 157 -14.11 18.55 -17.47
C GLU A 157 -13.90 19.91 -16.78
N LYS A 158 -12.71 20.53 -16.91
CA LYS A 158 -12.32 21.77 -16.22
C LYS A 158 -12.56 21.77 -14.71
N LYS A 159 -12.54 20.58 -14.09
CA LYS A 159 -12.84 20.36 -12.66
C LYS A 159 -11.74 19.55 -11.97
N ARG A 160 -11.53 19.85 -10.71
CA ARG A 160 -10.73 19.00 -9.82
C ARG A 160 -11.50 17.73 -9.45
N ASP A 161 -10.83 16.79 -8.80
CA ASP A 161 -11.49 15.64 -8.19
C ASP A 161 -12.42 16.13 -7.06
N PRO A 162 -13.76 15.90 -7.14
CA PRO A 162 -14.73 16.44 -6.19
C PRO A 162 -14.62 15.77 -4.79
N GLU A 163 -14.06 14.57 -4.71
CA GLU A 163 -13.90 13.85 -3.44
C GLU A 163 -12.53 14.10 -2.80
N ALA A 164 -11.61 14.80 -3.49
CA ALA A 164 -10.34 15.24 -2.92
C ALA A 164 -10.49 16.62 -2.27
N HIS A 165 -9.88 16.80 -1.10
CA HIS A 165 -9.95 18.05 -0.35
C HIS A 165 -8.57 18.59 0.00
N SER A 166 -8.53 19.86 0.43
CA SER A 166 -7.31 20.53 0.88
C SER A 166 -7.15 20.41 2.39
N ALA A 167 -5.93 20.19 2.84
CA ALA A 167 -5.57 20.27 4.25
C ALA A 167 -4.19 20.92 4.41
N LYS A 168 -3.97 21.59 5.54
CA LYS A 168 -2.71 22.26 5.85
C LYS A 168 -1.88 21.39 6.81
N LYS A 169 -0.60 21.18 6.47
CA LYS A 169 0.38 20.55 7.36
C LYS A 169 1.59 21.50 7.52
N GLY A 170 1.79 22.02 8.71
CA GLY A 170 2.71 23.11 8.91
C GLY A 170 2.30 24.34 8.08
N ASN A 171 3.19 24.83 7.23
CA ASN A 171 2.91 25.97 6.33
C ASN A 171 2.51 25.54 4.90
N THR A 172 2.45 24.22 4.61
CA THR A 172 2.16 23.71 3.27
C THR A 172 0.73 23.22 3.15
N TRP A 173 0.07 23.60 2.05
CA TRP A 173 -1.24 23.09 1.67
C TRP A 173 -1.08 21.85 0.79
N HIS A 174 -1.83 20.80 1.13
CA HIS A 174 -1.93 19.55 0.38
C HIS A 174 -3.35 19.40 -0.14
N PHE A 175 -3.52 19.11 -1.44
CA PHE A 175 -4.80 18.78 -2.04
C PHE A 175 -4.79 17.30 -2.44
N GLY A 176 -5.74 16.52 -1.95
CA GLY A 176 -5.83 15.11 -2.26
C GLY A 176 -6.54 14.30 -1.18
N TYR A 177 -5.93 13.19 -0.83
CA TYR A 177 -6.43 12.20 0.11
C TYR A 177 -5.42 11.93 1.23
N LYS A 178 -5.89 11.28 2.29
CA LYS A 178 -5.04 10.67 3.30
C LYS A 178 -5.18 9.14 3.24
N ALA A 179 -4.05 8.46 3.39
CA ALA A 179 -4.01 7.04 3.69
C ALA A 179 -3.75 6.89 5.19
N HIS A 180 -4.74 6.39 5.92
CA HIS A 180 -4.64 6.05 7.33
C HIS A 180 -4.37 4.56 7.45
N ILE A 181 -3.45 4.16 8.32
CA ILE A 181 -3.08 2.76 8.53
C ILE A 181 -3.03 2.40 10.00
N GLY A 182 -3.47 1.18 10.30
CA GLY A 182 -3.20 0.48 11.54
C GLY A 182 -2.10 -0.55 11.30
N VAL A 183 -1.03 -0.47 12.08
CA VAL A 183 0.19 -1.26 11.93
C VAL A 183 0.45 -2.04 13.19
N ASP A 184 0.78 -3.31 13.08
CA ASP A 184 1.16 -4.16 14.22
C ASP A 184 2.42 -3.63 14.90
N GLU A 185 2.37 -3.46 16.23
CA GLU A 185 3.46 -2.85 17.01
C GLU A 185 4.75 -3.67 17.01
N GLU A 186 4.67 -5.00 16.85
CA GLU A 186 5.82 -5.89 16.86
C GLU A 186 6.45 -5.98 15.48
N SER A 187 5.66 -6.33 14.47
CA SER A 187 6.16 -6.56 13.13
C SER A 187 6.27 -5.30 12.27
N GLY A 188 5.52 -4.24 12.55
CA GLY A 188 5.43 -3.09 11.65
C GLY A 188 4.69 -3.39 10.34
N LEU A 189 3.89 -4.46 10.27
CA LEU A 189 3.07 -4.81 9.12
C LEU A 189 1.66 -4.22 9.26
N VAL A 190 1.09 -3.81 8.15
CA VAL A 190 -0.23 -3.15 8.11
C VAL A 190 -1.33 -4.19 8.21
N HIS A 191 -2.25 -4.01 9.14
CA HIS A 191 -3.45 -4.86 9.28
C HIS A 191 -4.75 -4.13 8.92
N THR A 192 -4.75 -2.80 8.90
CA THR A 192 -5.93 -2.00 8.54
C THR A 192 -5.53 -0.82 7.66
N VAL A 193 -6.33 -0.54 6.64
CA VAL A 193 -6.14 0.58 5.70
C VAL A 193 -7.46 1.32 5.54
N LYS A 194 -7.40 2.65 5.62
CA LYS A 194 -8.54 3.54 5.35
C LYS A 194 -8.10 4.72 4.49
N ALA A 195 -8.82 4.99 3.43
CA ALA A 195 -8.66 6.23 2.65
C ALA A 195 -9.70 7.25 3.07
N THR A 196 -9.31 8.51 3.17
CA THR A 196 -10.24 9.64 3.39
C THR A 196 -9.85 10.83 2.53
N PRO A 197 -10.74 11.81 2.31
CA PRO A 197 -10.34 13.14 1.85
C PRO A 197 -9.31 13.76 2.80
N ALA A 198 -8.44 14.62 2.27
CA ALA A 198 -7.32 15.16 3.07
C ALA A 198 -7.74 16.03 4.26
N ASN A 199 -8.94 16.63 4.23
CA ASN A 199 -9.48 17.47 5.30
C ASN A 199 -10.00 16.68 6.50
N GLU A 200 -10.17 15.37 6.39
CA GLU A 200 -10.60 14.53 7.51
C GLU A 200 -9.53 14.54 8.63
N HIS A 201 -9.97 14.68 9.87
CA HIS A 201 -9.05 14.71 11.00
C HIS A 201 -8.59 13.31 11.40
N ASP A 202 -7.29 13.12 11.62
CA ASP A 202 -6.71 11.81 11.95
C ASP A 202 -7.34 11.20 13.21
N VAL A 203 -7.66 12.02 14.20
CA VAL A 203 -8.27 11.59 15.47
C VAL A 203 -9.65 10.93 15.30
N THR A 204 -10.42 11.29 14.26
CA THR A 204 -11.75 10.72 14.00
C THR A 204 -11.66 9.29 13.47
N ILE A 205 -10.57 8.97 12.80
CA ILE A 205 -10.37 7.68 12.12
C ILE A 205 -9.71 6.63 13.03
N MET A 206 -9.17 7.03 14.19
CA MET A 206 -8.38 6.13 15.02
C MET A 206 -9.13 4.84 15.41
N SER A 207 -10.39 4.93 15.79
CA SER A 207 -11.20 3.76 16.19
C SER A 207 -11.39 2.76 15.07
N GLU A 208 -11.46 3.22 13.80
CA GLU A 208 -11.61 2.37 12.63
C GLU A 208 -10.31 1.66 12.22
N LEU A 209 -9.16 2.11 12.74
CA LEU A 209 -7.86 1.51 12.49
C LEU A 209 -7.50 0.42 13.50
N LEU A 210 -8.27 0.31 14.59
CA LEU A 210 -8.08 -0.71 15.62
C LEU A 210 -8.87 -1.97 15.27
N HIS A 211 -8.27 -3.15 15.50
CA HIS A 211 -8.93 -4.45 15.26
C HIS A 211 -9.72 -4.97 16.48
N GLY A 212 -9.61 -4.28 17.62
CA GLY A 212 -10.37 -4.57 18.84
C GLY A 212 -9.73 -5.64 19.76
N GLU A 213 -8.55 -6.13 19.47
CA GLU A 213 -7.81 -7.10 20.31
C GLU A 213 -6.60 -6.43 21.00
N GLU A 214 -6.37 -5.14 20.74
CA GLU A 214 -5.24 -4.39 21.23
C GLU A 214 -5.19 -4.27 22.76
N GLU A 215 -4.01 -4.40 23.34
CA GLU A 215 -3.71 -3.94 24.68
C GLU A 215 -3.15 -2.49 24.67
N ARG A 216 -2.56 -2.07 23.56
CA ARG A 216 -1.90 -0.77 23.37
C ARG A 216 -2.24 -0.18 22.01
N ALA A 217 -2.47 1.14 21.99
CA ALA A 217 -2.67 1.90 20.75
C ALA A 217 -1.75 3.12 20.75
N TYR A 218 -0.88 3.20 19.76
CA TYR A 218 0.11 4.28 19.61
C TYR A 218 -0.33 5.25 18.52
N GLY A 219 -0.11 6.53 18.74
CA GLY A 219 -0.39 7.57 17.74
C GLY A 219 0.50 8.80 17.96
N ASP A 220 0.59 9.64 16.96
CA ASP A 220 1.25 10.93 17.08
C ASP A 220 0.37 11.96 17.80
N SER A 221 0.84 13.20 17.92
CA SER A 221 0.10 14.27 18.59
C SER A 221 -1.18 14.70 17.84
N GLY A 222 -1.39 14.28 16.61
CA GLY A 222 -2.64 14.47 15.86
C GLY A 222 -3.80 13.66 16.42
N TYR A 223 -3.50 12.56 17.13
CA TYR A 223 -4.49 11.68 17.78
C TYR A 223 -4.79 12.04 19.24
N ILE A 224 -4.31 13.20 19.73
CA ILE A 224 -4.63 13.64 21.11
C ILE A 224 -6.14 13.77 21.28
N GLY A 225 -6.66 13.11 22.35
CA GLY A 225 -8.10 13.11 22.66
C GLY A 225 -8.87 11.94 22.07
N ALA A 226 -8.27 11.09 21.24
CA ALA A 226 -8.93 9.92 20.64
C ALA A 226 -9.62 9.02 21.69
N ASN A 227 -8.96 8.79 22.82
CA ASN A 227 -9.51 7.97 23.93
C ASN A 227 -10.73 8.57 24.64
N LYS A 228 -11.03 9.84 24.41
CA LYS A 228 -12.16 10.58 25.01
C LYS A 228 -13.37 10.65 24.08
N ARG A 229 -13.22 10.28 22.84
CA ARG A 229 -14.28 10.36 21.84
C ARG A 229 -15.35 9.29 22.08
N PRO A 230 -16.60 9.53 21.66
CA PRO A 230 -17.70 8.56 21.81
C PRO A 230 -17.38 7.20 21.14
N GLU A 231 -16.76 7.24 19.97
CA GLU A 231 -16.38 6.07 19.15
C GLU A 231 -15.13 5.33 19.67
N ALA A 232 -14.47 5.83 20.73
CA ALA A 232 -13.24 5.23 21.23
C ALA A 232 -13.45 3.81 21.78
N ILE A 233 -12.66 2.86 21.31
CA ILE A 233 -12.64 1.50 21.85
C ILE A 233 -11.90 1.51 23.19
N LYS A 234 -12.64 1.47 24.30
CA LYS A 234 -12.07 1.56 25.65
C LYS A 234 -11.55 0.24 26.19
N LYS A 235 -12.18 -0.87 25.78
CA LYS A 235 -11.82 -2.22 26.18
C LYS A 235 -11.68 -3.08 24.93
N ASN A 236 -10.70 -3.97 24.92
CA ASN A 236 -10.55 -4.95 23.85
C ASN A 236 -11.60 -6.07 23.96
N LYS A 237 -11.65 -6.97 22.97
CA LYS A 237 -12.57 -8.11 22.91
C LYS A 237 -12.47 -9.04 24.14
N ASN A 238 -11.32 -9.03 24.84
CA ASN A 238 -11.09 -9.79 26.07
C ASN A 238 -11.44 -9.01 27.34
N GLY A 239 -12.11 -7.86 27.23
CA GLY A 239 -12.51 -7.01 28.36
C GLY A 239 -11.40 -6.17 28.99
N LYS A 240 -10.15 -6.29 28.53
CA LYS A 240 -9.01 -5.51 29.03
C LYS A 240 -9.05 -4.08 28.52
N LYS A 241 -8.71 -3.12 29.37
CA LYS A 241 -8.64 -1.70 29.00
C LYS A 241 -7.47 -1.45 28.03
N ILE A 242 -7.75 -0.79 26.90
CA ILE A 242 -6.73 -0.40 25.93
C ILE A 242 -5.96 0.82 26.46
N LYS A 243 -4.63 0.75 26.43
CA LYS A 243 -3.72 1.85 26.79
C LYS A 243 -3.44 2.69 25.54
N TYR A 244 -3.98 3.93 25.50
CA TYR A 244 -3.68 4.90 24.44
C TYR A 244 -2.36 5.62 24.74
N LEU A 245 -1.35 5.35 23.94
CA LEU A 245 0.03 5.84 24.08
C LEU A 245 0.30 6.93 23.03
N ILE A 246 -0.47 8.00 23.09
CA ILE A 246 -0.37 9.13 22.16
C ILE A 246 0.79 10.04 22.56
N ASN A 247 1.59 10.50 21.58
CA ASN A 247 2.69 11.43 21.81
C ASN A 247 2.16 12.82 22.23
N ARG A 248 2.83 13.46 23.17
CA ARG A 248 2.54 14.83 23.58
C ARG A 248 3.10 15.84 22.59
N ARG A 249 2.43 16.98 22.46
CA ARG A 249 2.98 18.10 21.68
C ARG A 249 4.22 18.65 22.37
N PRO A 250 5.31 19.00 21.63
CA PRO A 250 6.52 19.55 22.21
C PRO A 250 6.28 20.80 23.09
N SER A 251 5.31 21.64 22.71
CA SER A 251 4.91 22.82 23.47
C SER A 251 4.36 22.48 24.87
N SER A 252 3.67 21.35 25.02
CA SER A 252 3.17 20.91 26.32
C SER A 252 4.27 20.38 27.24
N ILE A 253 5.32 19.81 26.67
CA ILE A 253 6.48 19.33 27.42
C ILE A 253 7.30 20.51 27.94
N LYS A 254 7.49 21.57 27.14
CA LYS A 254 8.21 22.79 27.53
C LYS A 254 7.61 23.51 28.75
N LYS A 255 6.33 23.31 29.02
CA LYS A 255 5.64 23.91 30.19
C LYS A 255 5.90 23.18 31.51
N LEU A 256 6.55 22.02 31.50
CA LEU A 256 6.88 21.24 32.70
C LEU A 256 8.16 21.77 33.39
N SER A 257 8.36 21.44 34.67
CA SER A 257 9.62 21.65 35.37
C SER A 257 10.77 20.93 34.67
N LYS A 258 12.03 21.31 34.92
CA LYS A 258 13.21 20.68 34.31
C LYS A 258 13.24 19.16 34.50
N SER A 259 12.97 18.68 35.73
CA SER A 259 12.89 17.24 36.02
C SER A 259 11.70 16.57 35.29
N GLY A 260 10.55 17.24 35.26
CA GLY A 260 9.37 16.79 34.52
C GLY A 260 9.60 16.72 33.01
N GLN A 261 10.34 17.66 32.43
CA GLN A 261 10.72 17.63 31.02
C GLN A 261 11.59 16.41 30.68
N TYR A 262 12.58 16.09 31.54
CA TYR A 262 13.45 14.93 31.35
C TYR A 262 12.65 13.62 31.36
N ALA A 263 11.81 13.42 32.38
CA ALA A 263 10.96 12.24 32.50
C ALA A 263 9.97 12.13 31.32
N ALA A 264 9.36 13.24 30.89
CA ALA A 264 8.47 13.28 29.75
C ALA A 264 9.20 12.93 28.45
N LYS A 265 10.36 13.51 28.18
CA LYS A 265 11.17 13.22 26.98
C LYS A 265 11.54 11.74 26.89
N LYS A 266 11.95 11.12 28.01
CA LYS A 266 12.25 9.66 28.06
C LYS A 266 11.03 8.81 27.65
N LYS A 267 9.85 9.13 28.20
CA LYS A 267 8.59 8.43 27.85
C LYS A 267 8.20 8.65 26.39
N GLU A 268 8.34 9.88 25.88
CA GLU A 268 8.03 10.18 24.48
C GLU A 268 8.99 9.48 23.52
N HIS A 269 10.28 9.37 23.87
CA HIS A 269 11.27 8.63 23.10
C HIS A 269 10.90 7.12 23.00
N GLN A 270 10.47 6.52 24.11
CA GLN A 270 9.99 5.12 24.10
C GLN A 270 8.79 4.91 23.17
N LYS A 271 7.83 5.84 23.15
CA LYS A 271 6.70 5.76 22.20
C LYS A 271 7.17 5.95 20.76
N LEU A 272 8.10 6.88 20.52
CA LEU A 272 8.64 7.18 19.19
C LEU A 272 9.39 5.97 18.62
N SER A 273 10.18 5.26 19.43
CA SER A 273 10.91 4.06 18.99
C SER A 273 9.99 2.94 18.50
N VAL A 274 8.78 2.83 19.04
CA VAL A 274 7.76 1.91 18.52
C VAL A 274 7.13 2.45 17.24
N ARG A 275 6.79 3.75 17.23
CA ARG A 275 6.10 4.38 16.10
C ARG A 275 6.93 4.47 14.83
N CYS A 276 8.27 4.56 14.92
CA CYS A 276 9.11 4.63 13.73
C CYS A 276 8.91 3.46 12.75
N LYS A 277 8.35 2.34 13.19
CA LYS A 277 8.04 1.19 12.32
C LYS A 277 7.04 1.53 11.22
N VAL A 278 6.12 2.48 11.43
CA VAL A 278 5.16 2.92 10.42
C VAL A 278 5.83 3.64 9.25
N GLU A 279 6.95 4.30 9.52
CA GLU A 279 7.71 5.03 8.50
C GLU A 279 8.28 4.09 7.43
N HIS A 280 8.65 2.85 7.80
CA HIS A 280 9.12 1.84 6.85
C HIS A 280 8.06 1.48 5.81
N VAL A 281 6.81 1.35 6.24
CA VAL A 281 5.69 1.06 5.35
C VAL A 281 5.45 2.21 4.39
N PHE A 282 5.40 3.44 4.90
CA PHE A 282 5.24 4.63 4.07
C PHE A 282 6.42 4.83 3.11
N ALA A 283 7.64 4.47 3.53
CA ALA A 283 8.80 4.49 2.64
C ALA A 283 8.65 3.50 1.47
N VAL A 284 8.13 2.29 1.70
CA VAL A 284 7.83 1.35 0.60
C VAL A 284 6.84 1.96 -0.37
N ILE A 285 5.71 2.48 0.12
CA ILE A 285 4.67 3.07 -0.74
C ILE A 285 5.20 4.27 -1.54
N LYS A 286 5.89 5.20 -0.86
CA LYS A 286 6.26 6.50 -1.46
C LYS A 286 7.58 6.47 -2.23
N ASN A 287 8.54 5.64 -1.84
CA ASN A 287 9.87 5.65 -2.42
C ASN A 287 10.10 4.43 -3.32
N ILE A 288 9.70 3.22 -2.91
CA ILE A 288 9.88 2.01 -3.70
C ILE A 288 8.78 1.94 -4.77
N PHE A 289 7.50 2.00 -4.37
CA PHE A 289 6.37 1.97 -5.30
C PHE A 289 6.03 3.35 -5.91
N ARG A 290 6.72 4.42 -5.49
CA ARG A 290 6.63 5.78 -6.03
C ARG A 290 5.21 6.38 -6.02
N TYR A 291 4.35 5.92 -5.09
CA TYR A 291 2.98 6.41 -4.99
C TYR A 291 2.88 7.61 -4.05
N ARG A 292 3.16 8.79 -4.58
CA ARG A 292 3.04 10.09 -3.90
C ARG A 292 1.84 10.90 -4.37
N LYS A 293 1.37 10.62 -5.60
CA LYS A 293 0.30 11.35 -6.26
C LYS A 293 -0.71 10.39 -6.89
N THR A 294 -2.01 10.72 -6.77
CA THR A 294 -3.09 9.91 -7.33
C THR A 294 -3.05 9.94 -8.86
N ARG A 295 -3.42 8.81 -9.48
CA ARG A 295 -3.61 8.70 -10.94
C ARG A 295 -5.09 8.69 -11.32
N TYR A 296 -5.94 8.23 -10.43
CA TYR A 296 -7.38 8.09 -10.67
C TYR A 296 -8.14 9.01 -9.74
N ARG A 297 -9.34 9.46 -10.15
CA ARG A 297 -10.24 10.26 -9.34
C ARG A 297 -11.21 9.37 -8.56
N GLY A 298 -11.62 9.85 -7.41
CA GLY A 298 -12.64 9.27 -6.56
C GLY A 298 -12.12 8.38 -5.44
N LEU A 299 -12.72 8.52 -4.26
CA LEU A 299 -12.31 7.85 -3.02
C LEU A 299 -12.29 6.32 -3.13
N ARG A 300 -13.31 5.75 -3.81
CA ARG A 300 -13.38 4.31 -4.04
C ARG A 300 -12.14 3.76 -4.76
N LYS A 301 -11.67 4.46 -5.81
CA LYS A 301 -10.47 4.04 -6.55
C LYS A 301 -9.19 4.23 -5.72
N GLN A 302 -9.15 5.24 -4.84
CA GLN A 302 -8.03 5.43 -3.93
C GLN A 302 -8.01 4.34 -2.86
N THR A 303 -9.15 3.99 -2.28
CA THR A 303 -9.28 2.89 -1.32
C THR A 303 -8.79 1.58 -1.94
N ALA A 304 -9.27 1.22 -3.12
CA ALA A 304 -8.83 0.03 -3.85
C ALA A 304 -7.31 0.04 -4.14
N LYS A 305 -6.78 1.17 -4.63
CA LYS A 305 -5.35 1.34 -4.91
C LYS A 305 -4.51 1.19 -3.64
N LEU A 306 -4.90 1.78 -2.53
CA LEU A 306 -4.16 1.68 -1.27
C LEU A 306 -4.18 0.26 -0.72
N ASN A 307 -5.30 -0.44 -0.77
CA ASN A 307 -5.38 -1.82 -0.30
C ASN A 307 -4.41 -2.73 -1.04
N ILE A 308 -4.38 -2.72 -2.38
CA ILE A 308 -3.42 -3.55 -3.12
C ILE A 308 -1.97 -3.13 -2.84
N MET A 309 -1.68 -1.83 -2.75
CA MET A 309 -0.33 -1.36 -2.48
C MET A 309 0.15 -1.77 -1.08
N PHE A 310 -0.69 -1.68 -0.05
CA PHE A 310 -0.32 -2.13 1.29
C PHE A 310 -0.25 -3.65 1.42
N ALA A 311 -1.05 -4.41 0.64
CA ALA A 311 -0.89 -5.86 0.52
C ALA A 311 0.52 -6.21 -0.01
N LEU A 312 0.92 -5.61 -1.14
CA LEU A 312 2.24 -5.83 -1.74
C LEU A 312 3.39 -5.32 -0.84
N ALA A 313 3.20 -4.18 -0.15
CA ALA A 313 4.17 -3.68 0.81
C ALA A 313 4.36 -4.62 2.00
N ASN A 314 3.30 -5.21 2.51
CA ASN A 314 3.36 -6.21 3.57
C ASN A 314 4.16 -7.44 3.15
N LEU A 315 3.89 -8.00 1.97
CA LEU A 315 4.64 -9.14 1.43
C LEU A 315 6.12 -8.80 1.27
N TYR A 316 6.42 -7.62 0.70
CA TYR A 316 7.79 -7.14 0.52
C TYR A 316 8.54 -6.98 1.86
N LEU A 317 7.91 -6.39 2.87
CA LEU A 317 8.50 -6.19 4.19
C LEU A 317 8.65 -7.50 4.97
N ALA A 318 7.69 -8.41 4.86
CA ALA A 318 7.75 -9.74 5.48
C ALA A 318 8.91 -10.57 4.92
N ALA A 319 9.09 -10.57 3.59
CA ALA A 319 10.21 -11.27 2.94
C ALA A 319 11.57 -10.74 3.40
N ARG A 320 11.73 -9.42 3.54
CA ARG A 320 12.99 -8.83 4.05
C ARG A 320 13.32 -9.28 5.47
N LYS A 321 12.31 -9.51 6.32
CA LYS A 321 12.52 -9.98 7.69
C LYS A 321 12.88 -11.45 7.74
N SER A 322 12.32 -12.28 6.86
CA SER A 322 12.63 -13.72 6.78
C SER A 322 14.06 -13.99 6.27
N LEU A 323 14.68 -13.00 5.59
CA LEU A 323 16.07 -13.08 5.10
C LEU A 323 17.09 -12.56 6.13
N THR A 324 16.63 -12.01 7.26
CA THR A 324 17.47 -11.44 8.33
C THR A 324 17.48 -12.26 9.62
N VAL A 325 16.89 -13.47 9.58
CA VAL A 325 16.90 -14.44 10.70
C VAL A 325 17.74 -15.64 10.35
#